data_4f1bdbb7db6f814268c0ae0cdf9503a7
#
_entry.id   4f1bdbb7db6f814268c0ae0cdf9503a7
#
_cell.length_a   1.000
_cell.length_b   1.000
_cell.length_c   1.000
_cell.angle_alpha   90.00
_cell.angle_beta   90.00
_cell.angle_gamma   90.00
#
_symmetry.space_group_name_H-M   'P 1'
#
loop_
_entity.id
_entity.type
_entity.pdbx_description
1 polymer ?
#
loop_
_entity_poly.entity_id
_entity_poly.type
_entity_poly.pdbx_seq_one_letter_code
_entity_poly.pdbx_strand_id
1 'polypeptide(L)'
;ALAKRDFKLAGQTFTRAIGHYPDDADLLYGLAKAYAESDPSQMEEPLHTAMFTNPDHVPSLLLQAHNQADAEQYDTANGILKAIFKINPNHAASWALQAALHTVRNEPDKAKSARASGLKYWKTNPLVDHEIGKKLSSKYLFAEGAAHQRQALEFSKDYLPAKTQLAQDLLRLGQEEEGWRLAEEAHNADGYDVTTYNLLTLHDSLKKYTTIDRNGFLLRMTRDESALYGDEAIDLLTEARELFSAKYDTQIEGPVIVEIFPEKKDFAVRTFGIPGGDGYMGVCFGKLITANSPKSLIGFQQNWQSLLWHEYCHVITLQKKIG
;
A
#
# COMPACT_ATOMS: atom_id res chain seq x y z
N ALA A 1 6.31 -15.74 -10.84
CA ALA A 1 6.79 -14.37 -10.69
C ALA A 1 5.69 -13.46 -10.13
N LEU A 2 4.51 -13.25 -10.79
CA LEU A 2 3.44 -12.38 -10.29
C LEU A 2 3.01 -12.71 -8.85
N ALA A 3 2.75 -13.98 -8.56
CA ALA A 3 2.33 -14.42 -7.23
C ALA A 3 3.41 -14.22 -6.14
N LYS A 4 4.66 -14.02 -6.53
CA LYS A 4 5.80 -13.74 -5.64
C LYS A 4 6.19 -12.26 -5.64
N ARG A 5 5.44 -11.43 -6.33
CA ARG A 5 5.68 -9.98 -6.51
C ARG A 5 7.03 -9.65 -7.18
N ASP A 6 7.61 -10.59 -7.89
CA ASP A 6 8.75 -10.35 -8.78
C ASP A 6 8.23 -9.83 -10.13
N PHE A 7 7.85 -8.57 -10.13
CA PHE A 7 7.22 -7.93 -11.30
C PHE A 7 8.20 -7.77 -12.46
N LYS A 8 9.48 -7.58 -12.19
CA LYS A 8 10.52 -7.49 -13.22
C LYS A 8 10.63 -8.81 -13.99
N LEU A 9 10.77 -9.91 -13.28
CA LEU A 9 10.81 -11.24 -13.89
C LEU A 9 9.49 -11.58 -14.60
N ALA A 10 8.35 -11.19 -14.00
CA ALA A 10 7.04 -11.38 -14.61
C ALA A 10 6.96 -10.63 -15.96
N GLY A 11 7.29 -9.34 -16.00
CA GLY A 11 7.29 -8.55 -17.23
C GLY A 11 8.17 -9.17 -18.32
N GLN A 12 9.41 -9.52 -18.00
CA GLN A 12 10.32 -10.19 -18.94
C GLN A 12 9.77 -11.52 -19.49
N THR A 13 9.13 -12.28 -18.61
CA THR A 13 8.56 -13.60 -18.98
C THR A 13 7.36 -13.44 -19.91
N PHE A 14 6.43 -12.53 -19.57
CA PHE A 14 5.26 -12.26 -20.42
C PHE A 14 5.64 -11.64 -21.76
N THR A 15 6.57 -10.67 -21.78
CA THR A 15 7.07 -10.08 -23.03
C THR A 15 7.63 -11.15 -23.99
N ARG A 16 8.40 -12.10 -23.45
CA ARG A 16 8.94 -13.21 -24.26
C ARG A 16 7.82 -14.11 -24.78
N ALA A 17 6.83 -14.45 -23.93
CA ALA A 17 5.72 -15.32 -24.33
C ALA A 17 4.83 -14.67 -25.39
N ILE A 18 4.53 -13.36 -25.27
CA ILE A 18 3.77 -12.58 -26.25
C ILE A 18 4.47 -12.56 -27.61
N GLY A 19 5.80 -12.58 -27.64
CA GLY A 19 6.55 -12.71 -28.91
C GLY A 19 6.22 -13.99 -29.71
N HIS A 20 5.72 -15.02 -29.05
CA HIS A 20 5.26 -16.27 -29.70
C HIS A 20 3.73 -16.34 -29.85
N TYR A 21 2.99 -15.66 -28.98
CA TYR A 21 1.52 -15.68 -28.90
C TYR A 21 0.98 -14.26 -28.74
N PRO A 22 1.05 -13.40 -29.79
CA PRO A 22 0.75 -11.98 -29.68
C PRO A 22 -0.72 -11.67 -29.36
N ASP A 23 -1.64 -12.55 -29.74
CA ASP A 23 -3.09 -12.38 -29.56
C ASP A 23 -3.64 -13.17 -28.35
N ASP A 24 -2.79 -13.54 -27.39
CA ASP A 24 -3.21 -14.21 -26.17
C ASP A 24 -3.57 -13.19 -25.11
N ALA A 25 -4.86 -13.05 -24.79
CA ALA A 25 -5.37 -12.08 -23.82
C ALA A 25 -4.88 -12.33 -22.39
N ASP A 26 -4.63 -13.60 -21.99
CA ASP A 26 -4.09 -13.93 -20.67
C ASP A 26 -2.62 -13.47 -20.53
N LEU A 27 -1.81 -13.65 -21.57
CA LEU A 27 -0.41 -13.20 -21.57
C LEU A 27 -0.33 -11.66 -21.56
N LEU A 28 -1.13 -11.00 -22.38
CA LEU A 28 -1.24 -9.54 -22.42
C LEU A 28 -1.70 -8.96 -21.08
N TYR A 29 -2.74 -9.57 -20.47
CA TYR A 29 -3.18 -9.24 -19.12
C TYR A 29 -2.06 -9.44 -18.09
N GLY A 30 -1.35 -10.57 -18.18
CA GLY A 30 -0.23 -10.86 -17.27
C GLY A 30 0.86 -9.79 -17.32
N LEU A 31 1.19 -9.31 -18.53
CA LEU A 31 2.13 -8.20 -18.74
C LEU A 31 1.58 -6.89 -18.17
N ALA A 32 0.33 -6.55 -18.48
CA ALA A 32 -0.33 -5.36 -17.95
C ALA A 32 -0.34 -5.36 -16.43
N LYS A 33 -0.64 -6.52 -15.81
CA LYS A 33 -0.65 -6.68 -14.35
C LYS A 33 0.75 -6.53 -13.73
N ALA A 34 1.79 -7.01 -14.39
CA ALA A 34 3.17 -6.80 -13.94
C ALA A 34 3.53 -5.31 -13.96
N TYR A 35 3.15 -4.59 -15.01
CA TYR A 35 3.39 -3.15 -15.13
C TYR A 35 2.54 -2.31 -14.17
N ALA A 36 1.30 -2.69 -13.89
CA ALA A 36 0.44 -1.98 -12.95
C ALA A 36 1.09 -1.79 -11.56
N GLU A 37 1.94 -2.75 -11.17
CA GLU A 37 2.59 -2.73 -9.85
C GLU A 37 4.06 -2.22 -9.90
N SER A 38 4.69 -2.16 -11.09
CA SER A 38 6.12 -1.77 -11.24
C SER A 38 6.34 -0.49 -12.02
N ASP A 39 5.56 -0.27 -13.09
CA ASP A 39 5.62 0.91 -13.96
C ASP A 39 4.25 1.15 -14.59
N PRO A 40 3.32 1.79 -13.87
CA PRO A 40 1.94 1.98 -14.33
C PRO A 40 1.81 2.67 -15.70
N SER A 41 2.82 3.45 -16.12
CA SER A 41 2.82 4.12 -17.42
C SER A 41 2.85 3.16 -18.60
N GLN A 42 3.37 1.95 -18.40
CA GLN A 42 3.45 0.89 -19.44
C GLN A 42 2.26 -0.09 -19.40
N MET A 43 1.35 0.06 -18.46
CA MET A 43 0.22 -0.86 -18.29
C MET A 43 -0.83 -0.72 -19.41
N GLU A 44 -1.07 0.49 -19.90
CA GLU A 44 -2.23 0.78 -20.74
C GLU A 44 -2.21 0.03 -22.09
N GLU A 45 -1.07 -0.03 -22.76
CA GLU A 45 -0.99 -0.64 -24.09
C GLU A 45 -1.28 -2.13 -24.06
N PRO A 46 -0.62 -2.99 -23.24
CA PRO A 46 -0.94 -4.40 -23.18
C PRO A 46 -2.35 -4.68 -22.63
N LEU A 47 -2.86 -3.84 -21.71
CA LEU A 47 -4.23 -3.99 -21.21
C LEU A 47 -5.27 -3.69 -22.28
N HIS A 48 -5.08 -2.63 -23.06
CA HIS A 48 -5.97 -2.28 -24.17
C HIS A 48 -5.96 -3.39 -25.22
N THR A 49 -4.79 -3.90 -25.58
CA THR A 49 -4.65 -5.00 -26.55
C THR A 49 -5.34 -6.26 -26.05
N ALA A 50 -5.21 -6.61 -24.75
CA ALA A 50 -5.92 -7.76 -24.18
C ALA A 50 -7.45 -7.63 -24.29
N MET A 51 -8.01 -6.44 -23.99
CA MET A 51 -9.44 -6.17 -24.09
C MET A 51 -9.92 -6.07 -25.56
N PHE A 52 -9.07 -5.62 -26.47
CA PHE A 52 -9.39 -5.64 -27.91
C PHE A 52 -9.45 -7.06 -28.46
N THR A 53 -8.51 -7.90 -28.08
CA THR A 53 -8.43 -9.31 -28.48
C THR A 53 -9.60 -10.12 -27.89
N ASN A 54 -9.93 -9.89 -26.62
CA ASN A 54 -11.06 -10.52 -25.95
C ASN A 54 -11.84 -9.49 -25.10
N PRO A 55 -12.91 -8.90 -25.65
CA PRO A 55 -13.72 -7.92 -24.93
C PRO A 55 -14.40 -8.44 -23.65
N ASP A 56 -14.60 -9.76 -23.55
CA ASP A 56 -15.19 -10.42 -22.39
C ASP A 56 -14.14 -10.98 -21.41
N HIS A 57 -12.87 -10.60 -21.56
CA HIS A 57 -11.80 -11.05 -20.70
C HIS A 57 -11.90 -10.42 -19.29
N VAL A 58 -12.59 -11.12 -18.38
CA VAL A 58 -12.89 -10.64 -17.01
C VAL A 58 -11.64 -10.17 -16.26
N PRO A 59 -10.47 -10.86 -16.30
CA PRO A 59 -9.27 -10.38 -15.63
C PRO A 59 -8.80 -9.00 -16.12
N SER A 60 -8.83 -8.74 -17.43
CA SER A 60 -8.45 -7.42 -17.99
C SER A 60 -9.46 -6.35 -17.62
N LEU A 61 -10.76 -6.65 -17.73
CA LEU A 61 -11.81 -5.72 -17.31
C LEU A 61 -11.70 -5.36 -15.81
N LEU A 62 -11.39 -6.35 -14.97
CA LEU A 62 -11.20 -6.08 -13.54
C LEU A 62 -9.96 -5.21 -13.27
N LEU A 63 -8.83 -5.46 -13.96
CA LEU A 63 -7.65 -4.61 -13.84
C LEU A 63 -7.95 -3.17 -14.28
N GLN A 64 -8.69 -3.00 -15.39
CA GLN A 64 -9.16 -1.68 -15.82
C GLN A 64 -10.06 -1.02 -14.77
N ALA A 65 -10.97 -1.77 -14.13
CA ALA A 65 -11.81 -1.23 -13.07
C ALA A 65 -10.99 -0.78 -11.85
N HIS A 66 -9.94 -1.54 -11.49
CA HIS A 66 -8.99 -1.14 -10.44
C HIS A 66 -8.26 0.14 -10.80
N ASN A 67 -7.79 0.28 -12.05
CA ASN A 67 -7.10 1.48 -12.53
C ASN A 67 -8.01 2.71 -12.47
N GLN A 68 -9.27 2.58 -12.93
CA GLN A 68 -10.25 3.68 -12.82
C GLN A 68 -10.57 4.04 -11.36
N ALA A 69 -10.64 3.04 -10.48
CA ALA A 69 -10.84 3.27 -9.04
C ALA A 69 -9.65 4.00 -8.40
N ASP A 70 -8.41 3.71 -8.83
CA ASP A 70 -7.21 4.40 -8.36
C ASP A 70 -7.14 5.85 -8.84
N ALA A 71 -7.61 6.12 -10.06
CA ALA A 71 -7.81 7.45 -10.62
C ALA A 71 -9.07 8.18 -10.08
N GLU A 72 -9.76 7.62 -9.07
CA GLU A 72 -10.99 8.15 -8.46
C GLU A 72 -12.18 8.27 -9.43
N GLN A 73 -12.10 7.63 -10.58
CA GLN A 73 -13.18 7.54 -11.57
C GLN A 73 -14.17 6.44 -11.18
N TYR A 74 -14.79 6.58 -9.99
CA TYR A 74 -15.62 5.53 -9.38
C TYR A 74 -16.84 5.13 -10.22
N ASP A 75 -17.45 6.07 -10.93
CA ASP A 75 -18.61 5.77 -11.77
C ASP A 75 -18.21 4.98 -13.02
N THR A 76 -17.05 5.28 -13.61
CA THR A 76 -16.45 4.51 -14.70
C THR A 76 -16.10 3.10 -14.22
N ALA A 77 -15.44 2.96 -13.07
CA ALA A 77 -15.13 1.66 -12.45
C ALA A 77 -16.42 0.83 -12.24
N ASN A 78 -17.48 1.43 -11.71
CA ASN A 78 -18.78 0.78 -11.54
C ASN A 78 -19.42 0.37 -12.86
N GLY A 79 -19.25 1.15 -13.93
CA GLY A 79 -19.69 0.79 -15.29
C GLY A 79 -19.03 -0.50 -15.78
N ILE A 80 -17.71 -0.60 -15.59
CA ILE A 80 -16.93 -1.80 -15.94
C ILE A 80 -17.36 -3.01 -15.10
N LEU A 81 -17.54 -2.83 -13.78
CA LEU A 81 -18.01 -3.90 -12.90
C LEU A 81 -19.39 -4.43 -13.35
N LYS A 82 -20.31 -3.55 -13.79
CA LYS A 82 -21.59 -3.98 -14.35
C LYS A 82 -21.43 -4.82 -15.63
N ALA A 83 -20.44 -4.51 -16.47
CA ALA A 83 -20.12 -5.34 -17.64
C ALA A 83 -19.60 -6.72 -17.21
N ILE A 84 -18.67 -6.77 -16.24
CA ILE A 84 -18.19 -8.04 -15.68
C ILE A 84 -19.34 -8.88 -15.11
N PHE A 85 -20.28 -8.29 -14.39
CA PHE A 85 -21.42 -9.04 -13.82
C PHE A 85 -22.40 -9.58 -14.86
N LYS A 86 -22.42 -9.03 -16.09
CA LYS A 86 -23.16 -9.63 -17.20
C LYS A 86 -22.48 -10.90 -17.73
N ILE A 87 -21.13 -10.93 -17.72
CA ILE A 87 -20.33 -12.08 -18.14
C ILE A 87 -20.31 -13.14 -17.03
N ASN A 88 -19.98 -12.74 -15.81
CA ASN A 88 -19.90 -13.59 -14.62
C ASN A 88 -20.51 -12.88 -13.40
N PRO A 89 -21.82 -13.10 -13.13
CA PRO A 89 -22.51 -12.47 -12.00
C PRO A 89 -22.00 -12.90 -10.62
N ASN A 90 -21.17 -13.95 -10.58
CA ASN A 90 -20.65 -14.53 -9.33
C ASN A 90 -19.14 -14.29 -9.14
N HIS A 91 -18.54 -13.36 -9.90
CA HIS A 91 -17.10 -13.08 -9.82
C HIS A 91 -16.74 -12.40 -8.49
N ALA A 92 -16.20 -13.19 -7.55
CA ALA A 92 -15.97 -12.78 -6.17
C ALA A 92 -15.07 -11.54 -6.05
N ALA A 93 -13.97 -11.46 -6.82
CA ALA A 93 -13.04 -10.32 -6.77
C ALA A 93 -13.69 -9.01 -7.29
N SER A 94 -14.61 -9.10 -8.27
CA SER A 94 -15.36 -7.92 -8.74
C SER A 94 -16.35 -7.42 -7.69
N TRP A 95 -17.01 -8.33 -6.97
CA TRP A 95 -17.86 -7.97 -5.84
C TRP A 95 -17.04 -7.35 -4.69
N ALA A 96 -15.82 -7.86 -4.45
CA ALA A 96 -14.90 -7.29 -3.48
C ALA A 96 -14.51 -5.84 -3.84
N LEU A 97 -14.13 -5.60 -5.10
CA LEU A 97 -13.84 -4.23 -5.55
C LEU A 97 -15.06 -3.32 -5.39
N GLN A 98 -16.25 -3.79 -5.77
CA GLN A 98 -17.47 -3.00 -5.61
C GLN A 98 -17.75 -2.68 -4.13
N ALA A 99 -17.54 -3.64 -3.22
CA ALA A 99 -17.67 -3.40 -1.78
C ALA A 99 -16.69 -2.33 -1.29
N ALA A 100 -15.42 -2.40 -1.71
CA ALA A 100 -14.41 -1.40 -1.37
C ALA A 100 -14.80 0.01 -1.88
N LEU A 101 -15.29 0.11 -3.13
CA LEU A 101 -15.73 1.40 -3.69
C LEU A 101 -16.90 1.99 -2.90
N HIS A 102 -17.86 1.18 -2.46
CA HIS A 102 -18.96 1.65 -1.60
C HIS A 102 -18.45 2.09 -0.22
N THR A 103 -17.43 1.40 0.35
CA THR A 103 -16.81 1.83 1.61
C THR A 103 -16.15 3.20 1.45
N VAL A 104 -15.33 3.40 0.39
CA VAL A 104 -14.66 4.69 0.12
C VAL A 104 -15.67 5.82 -0.07
N ARG A 105 -16.85 5.53 -0.64
CA ARG A 105 -17.95 6.51 -0.82
C ARG A 105 -18.84 6.69 0.41
N ASN A 106 -18.49 6.07 1.55
CA ASN A 106 -19.28 6.09 2.78
C ASN A 106 -20.72 5.56 2.58
N GLU A 107 -20.85 4.44 1.87
CA GLU A 107 -22.12 3.75 1.59
C GLU A 107 -22.15 2.36 2.26
N PRO A 108 -22.21 2.25 3.60
CA PRO A 108 -21.96 1.01 4.35
C PRO A 108 -22.92 -0.13 4.02
N ASP A 109 -24.21 0.15 3.80
CA ASP A 109 -25.19 -0.89 3.48
C ASP A 109 -24.95 -1.51 2.10
N LYS A 110 -24.54 -0.69 1.12
CA LYS A 110 -24.17 -1.18 -0.21
C LYS A 110 -22.87 -1.97 -0.16
N ALA A 111 -21.89 -1.52 0.62
CA ALA A 111 -20.63 -2.24 0.83
C ALA A 111 -20.89 -3.63 1.43
N LYS A 112 -21.73 -3.71 2.47
CA LYS A 112 -22.14 -4.98 3.09
C LYS A 112 -22.85 -5.92 2.09
N SER A 113 -23.75 -5.38 1.28
CA SER A 113 -24.49 -6.15 0.27
C SER A 113 -23.58 -6.68 -0.82
N ALA A 114 -22.61 -5.87 -1.30
CA ALA A 114 -21.64 -6.28 -2.29
C ALA A 114 -20.69 -7.38 -1.74
N ARG A 115 -20.18 -7.20 -0.51
CA ARG A 115 -19.39 -8.23 0.18
C ARG A 115 -20.17 -9.55 0.31
N ALA A 116 -21.44 -9.49 0.71
CA ALA A 116 -22.30 -10.67 0.81
C ALA A 116 -22.49 -11.37 -0.54
N SER A 117 -22.58 -10.62 -1.64
CA SER A 117 -22.63 -11.16 -2.99
C SER A 117 -21.34 -11.90 -3.37
N GLY A 118 -20.18 -11.36 -3.02
CA GLY A 118 -18.89 -12.03 -3.21
C GLY A 118 -18.75 -13.34 -2.43
N LEU A 119 -19.37 -13.42 -1.25
CA LEU A 119 -19.37 -14.60 -0.38
C LEU A 119 -20.54 -15.58 -0.65
N LYS A 120 -21.38 -15.31 -1.64
CA LYS A 120 -22.64 -16.06 -1.85
C LYS A 120 -22.45 -17.58 -1.96
N TYR A 121 -21.50 -18.02 -2.74
CA TYR A 121 -21.27 -19.44 -3.02
C TYR A 121 -20.16 -20.07 -2.17
N TRP A 122 -19.23 -19.25 -1.69
CA TRP A 122 -18.20 -19.68 -0.76
C TRP A 122 -18.17 -18.72 0.42
N LYS A 123 -18.85 -19.07 1.50
CA LYS A 123 -19.10 -18.22 2.66
C LYS A 123 -17.84 -17.78 3.41
N THR A 124 -16.78 -18.58 3.31
CA THR A 124 -15.48 -18.33 3.95
C THR A 124 -14.37 -18.11 2.92
N ASN A 125 -14.70 -17.48 1.78
CA ASN A 125 -13.71 -17.13 0.77
C ASN A 125 -12.80 -16.00 1.24
N PRO A 126 -11.52 -16.28 1.60
CA PRO A 126 -10.61 -15.26 2.12
C PRO A 126 -10.26 -14.19 1.09
N LEU A 127 -10.37 -14.52 -0.22
CA LEU A 127 -10.11 -13.59 -1.31
C LEU A 127 -10.98 -12.34 -1.22
N VAL A 128 -12.26 -12.48 -0.82
CA VAL A 128 -13.20 -11.35 -0.82
C VAL A 128 -12.75 -10.27 0.15
N ASP A 129 -12.49 -10.63 1.40
CA ASP A 129 -12.04 -9.67 2.41
C ASP A 129 -10.60 -9.18 2.12
N HIS A 130 -9.72 -10.05 1.62
CA HIS A 130 -8.39 -9.65 1.21
C HIS A 130 -8.43 -8.54 0.13
N GLU A 131 -9.19 -8.72 -0.94
CA GLU A 131 -9.28 -7.74 -2.03
C GLU A 131 -9.95 -6.44 -1.57
N ILE A 132 -10.98 -6.52 -0.71
CA ILE A 132 -11.57 -5.32 -0.08
C ILE A 132 -10.49 -4.58 0.70
N GLY A 133 -9.83 -5.26 1.63
CA GLY A 133 -8.81 -4.67 2.49
C GLY A 133 -7.64 -4.09 1.69
N LYS A 134 -7.13 -4.81 0.69
CA LYS A 134 -6.06 -4.34 -0.19
C LYS A 134 -6.45 -3.02 -0.88
N LYS A 135 -7.69 -2.92 -1.40
CA LYS A 135 -8.16 -1.69 -2.05
C LYS A 135 -8.34 -0.55 -1.06
N LEU A 136 -8.83 -0.80 0.15
CA LEU A 136 -8.96 0.21 1.20
C LEU A 136 -7.59 0.74 1.63
N SER A 137 -6.60 -0.13 1.82
CA SER A 137 -5.23 0.25 2.15
C SER A 137 -4.58 1.10 1.05
N SER A 138 -4.87 0.84 -0.23
CA SER A 138 -4.41 1.69 -1.35
C SER A 138 -5.04 3.09 -1.34
N LYS A 139 -6.14 3.28 -0.58
CA LYS A 139 -6.82 4.57 -0.34
C LYS A 139 -6.52 5.14 1.05
N TYR A 140 -5.43 4.71 1.68
CA TYR A 140 -4.99 5.14 3.01
C TYR A 140 -5.95 4.81 4.16
N LEU A 141 -6.94 3.94 3.93
CA LEU A 141 -7.85 3.41 4.95
C LEU A 141 -7.23 2.16 5.58
N PHE A 142 -6.06 2.31 6.22
CA PHE A 142 -5.26 1.18 6.72
C PHE A 142 -5.93 0.42 7.86
N ALA A 143 -6.67 1.10 8.73
CA ALA A 143 -7.38 0.45 9.84
C ALA A 143 -8.50 -0.45 9.31
N GLU A 144 -9.30 0.04 8.38
CA GLU A 144 -10.34 -0.71 7.69
C GLU A 144 -9.74 -1.83 6.84
N GLY A 145 -8.62 -1.53 6.16
CA GLY A 145 -7.84 -2.52 5.42
C GLY A 145 -7.41 -3.67 6.31
N ALA A 146 -6.75 -3.36 7.43
CA ALA A 146 -6.31 -4.35 8.42
C ALA A 146 -7.48 -5.18 8.99
N ALA A 147 -8.64 -4.56 9.26
CA ALA A 147 -9.83 -5.27 9.74
C ALA A 147 -10.30 -6.32 8.73
N HIS A 148 -10.33 -5.99 7.44
CA HIS A 148 -10.67 -6.93 6.38
C HIS A 148 -9.61 -8.03 6.20
N GLN A 149 -8.31 -7.71 6.35
CA GLN A 149 -7.27 -8.75 6.31
C GLN A 149 -7.41 -9.73 7.49
N ARG A 150 -7.72 -9.23 8.70
CA ARG A 150 -8.01 -10.10 9.84
C ARG A 150 -9.21 -11.01 9.57
N GLN A 151 -10.28 -10.49 8.95
CA GLN A 151 -11.44 -11.30 8.57
C GLN A 151 -11.09 -12.37 7.52
N ALA A 152 -10.22 -12.07 6.56
CA ALA A 152 -9.71 -13.06 5.61
C ALA A 152 -8.91 -14.17 6.32
N LEU A 153 -8.12 -13.82 7.34
CA LEU A 153 -7.36 -14.78 8.15
C LEU A 153 -8.24 -15.59 9.12
N GLU A 154 -9.38 -15.08 9.54
CA GLU A 154 -10.39 -15.89 10.26
C GLU A 154 -10.97 -16.98 9.35
N PHE A 155 -11.15 -16.70 8.06
CA PHE A 155 -11.61 -17.69 7.09
C PHE A 155 -10.53 -18.70 6.71
N SER A 156 -9.28 -18.26 6.60
CA SER A 156 -8.14 -19.12 6.29
C SER A 156 -6.87 -18.56 6.94
N LYS A 157 -6.45 -19.18 8.03
CA LYS A 157 -5.28 -18.75 8.84
C LYS A 157 -3.97 -18.70 8.05
N ASP A 158 -3.86 -19.55 7.02
CA ASP A 158 -2.66 -19.68 6.20
C ASP A 158 -2.76 -18.93 4.86
N TYR A 159 -3.73 -18.02 4.73
CA TYR A 159 -3.88 -17.22 3.51
C TYR A 159 -2.81 -16.13 3.47
N LEU A 160 -1.66 -16.46 2.88
CA LEU A 160 -0.45 -15.62 2.85
C LEU A 160 -0.69 -14.22 2.27
N PRO A 161 -1.50 -14.01 1.20
CA PRO A 161 -1.73 -12.65 0.70
C PRO A 161 -2.32 -11.71 1.76
N ALA A 162 -3.29 -12.18 2.56
CA ALA A 162 -3.86 -11.38 3.63
C ALA A 162 -2.88 -11.17 4.78
N LYS A 163 -2.05 -12.19 5.12
CA LYS A 163 -1.03 -12.07 6.17
C LYS A 163 0.03 -11.02 5.81
N THR A 164 0.54 -11.05 4.58
CA THR A 164 1.51 -10.06 4.08
C THR A 164 0.91 -8.65 4.03
N GLN A 165 -0.35 -8.50 3.56
CA GLN A 165 -1.00 -7.20 3.53
C GLN A 165 -1.28 -6.66 4.94
N LEU A 166 -1.74 -7.53 5.86
CA LEU A 166 -1.97 -7.15 7.25
C LEU A 166 -0.68 -6.67 7.91
N ALA A 167 0.44 -7.37 7.69
CA ALA A 167 1.74 -6.93 8.20
C ALA A 167 2.08 -5.51 7.74
N GLN A 168 1.92 -5.20 6.46
CA GLN A 168 2.16 -3.85 5.93
C GLN A 168 1.22 -2.81 6.53
N ASP A 169 -0.09 -3.10 6.63
CA ASP A 169 -1.06 -2.17 7.17
C ASP A 169 -0.78 -1.85 8.64
N LEU A 170 -0.43 -2.87 9.44
CA LEU A 170 -0.05 -2.70 10.84
C LEU A 170 1.23 -1.88 11.00
N LEU A 171 2.25 -2.12 10.17
CA LEU A 171 3.47 -1.34 10.18
C LEU A 171 3.21 0.14 9.85
N ARG A 172 2.29 0.44 8.91
CA ARG A 172 1.86 1.81 8.60
C ARG A 172 1.06 2.45 9.72
N LEU A 173 0.29 1.66 10.47
CA LEU A 173 -0.43 2.10 11.67
C LEU A 173 0.46 2.26 12.91
N GLY A 174 1.76 1.93 12.83
CA GLY A 174 2.68 1.94 13.96
C GLY A 174 2.51 0.76 14.92
N GLN A 175 1.73 -0.26 14.55
CA GLN A 175 1.55 -1.50 15.32
C GLN A 175 2.66 -2.50 14.98
N GLU A 176 3.87 -2.14 15.37
CA GLU A 176 5.09 -2.75 14.86
C GLU A 176 5.32 -4.18 15.33
N GLU A 177 5.06 -4.48 16.60
CA GLU A 177 5.29 -5.81 17.17
C GLU A 177 4.52 -6.89 16.37
N GLU A 178 3.23 -6.68 16.17
CA GLU A 178 2.41 -7.61 15.40
C GLU A 178 2.76 -7.57 13.90
N GLY A 179 3.02 -6.38 13.36
CA GLY A 179 3.38 -6.20 11.94
C GLY A 179 4.65 -6.97 11.56
N TRP A 180 5.73 -6.82 12.33
CA TRP A 180 6.97 -7.55 12.09
C TRP A 180 6.83 -9.06 12.30
N ARG A 181 6.10 -9.49 13.33
CA ARG A 181 5.82 -10.91 13.58
C ARG A 181 5.09 -11.55 12.39
N LEU A 182 4.05 -10.89 11.86
CA LEU A 182 3.31 -11.40 10.70
C LEU A 182 4.14 -11.41 9.42
N ALA A 183 5.02 -10.41 9.22
CA ALA A 183 5.96 -10.41 8.10
C ALA A 183 6.93 -11.61 8.17
N GLU A 184 7.44 -11.92 9.37
CA GLU A 184 8.30 -13.08 9.60
C GLU A 184 7.56 -14.40 9.37
N GLU A 185 6.34 -14.55 9.91
CA GLU A 185 5.51 -15.73 9.68
C GLU A 185 5.21 -15.95 8.18
N ALA A 186 4.88 -14.88 7.46
CA ALA A 186 4.60 -14.97 6.04
C ALA A 186 5.86 -15.35 5.23
N HIS A 187 7.02 -14.77 5.58
CA HIS A 187 8.30 -15.11 4.94
C HIS A 187 8.71 -16.55 5.22
N ASN A 188 8.54 -17.05 6.45
CA ASN A 188 8.88 -18.42 6.80
C ASN A 188 7.99 -19.43 6.05
N ALA A 189 6.74 -19.07 5.75
CA ALA A 189 5.84 -19.89 4.94
C ALA A 189 6.15 -19.80 3.43
N ASP A 190 6.66 -18.66 2.96
CA ASP A 190 7.03 -18.43 1.56
C ASP A 190 8.22 -17.47 1.44
N GLY A 191 9.43 -18.03 1.51
CA GLY A 191 10.70 -17.28 1.41
C GLY A 191 10.95 -16.64 0.03
N TYR A 192 10.09 -16.88 -0.97
CA TYR A 192 10.19 -16.28 -2.31
C TYR A 192 9.31 -15.05 -2.48
N ASP A 193 8.50 -14.68 -1.50
CA ASP A 193 7.71 -13.43 -1.55
C ASP A 193 8.66 -12.22 -1.38
N VAL A 194 8.78 -11.41 -2.43
CA VAL A 194 9.72 -10.28 -2.49
C VAL A 194 9.38 -9.21 -1.44
N THR A 195 8.12 -9.00 -1.13
CA THR A 195 7.70 -7.99 -0.15
C THR A 195 8.16 -8.37 1.26
N THR A 196 7.88 -9.60 1.70
CA THR A 196 8.27 -10.05 3.03
C THR A 196 9.78 -10.17 3.17
N TYR A 197 10.49 -10.61 2.14
CA TYR A 197 11.95 -10.60 2.09
C TYR A 197 12.53 -9.20 2.30
N ASN A 198 12.01 -8.21 1.56
CA ASN A 198 12.44 -6.82 1.68
C ASN A 198 12.14 -6.24 3.07
N LEU A 199 10.93 -6.49 3.59
CA LEU A 199 10.54 -6.03 4.94
C LEU A 199 11.46 -6.59 6.03
N LEU A 200 11.80 -7.87 6.00
CA LEU A 200 12.69 -8.46 7.01
C LEU A 200 14.13 -7.96 6.86
N THR A 201 14.61 -7.78 5.64
CA THR A 201 15.92 -7.16 5.39
C THR A 201 15.97 -5.74 5.97
N LEU A 202 14.91 -4.98 5.79
CA LEU A 202 14.78 -3.65 6.38
C LEU A 202 14.70 -3.72 7.91
N HIS A 203 13.91 -4.64 8.47
CA HIS A 203 13.79 -4.82 9.91
C HIS A 203 15.15 -5.06 10.58
N ASP A 204 16.01 -5.88 9.95
CA ASP A 204 17.38 -6.09 10.42
C ASP A 204 18.26 -4.83 10.33
N SER A 205 18.02 -3.97 9.35
CA SER A 205 18.67 -2.67 9.24
C SER A 205 18.20 -1.71 10.34
N LEU A 206 16.91 -1.66 10.62
CA LEU A 206 16.30 -0.81 11.65
C LEU A 206 16.80 -1.13 13.08
N LYS A 207 17.16 -2.38 13.36
CA LYS A 207 17.77 -2.76 14.64
C LYS A 207 19.08 -2.01 14.95
N LYS A 208 19.72 -1.45 13.93
CA LYS A 208 20.98 -0.67 14.05
C LYS A 208 20.72 0.84 14.20
N TYR A 209 19.47 1.26 14.09
CA TYR A 209 19.11 2.67 14.22
C TYR A 209 19.09 3.08 15.70
N THR A 210 19.41 4.33 15.96
CA THR A 210 19.21 4.97 17.25
C THR A 210 17.78 5.51 17.31
N THR A 211 17.11 5.30 18.44
CA THR A 211 15.80 5.88 18.74
C THR A 211 15.96 6.99 19.75
N ILE A 212 15.47 8.18 19.41
CA ILE A 212 15.32 9.30 20.34
C ILE A 212 13.84 9.34 20.72
N ASP A 213 13.54 9.11 22.01
CA ASP A 213 12.19 9.24 22.59
C ASP A 213 12.14 10.56 23.37
N ARG A 214 11.56 11.58 22.74
CA ARG A 214 11.49 12.92 23.32
C ARG A 214 10.30 13.71 22.78
N ASN A 215 9.68 14.49 23.65
CA ASN A 215 8.58 15.39 23.30
C ASN A 215 7.40 14.69 22.55
N GLY A 216 7.15 13.39 22.81
CA GLY A 216 6.09 12.62 22.13
C GLY A 216 6.42 12.23 20.68
N PHE A 217 7.71 12.21 20.35
CA PHE A 217 8.23 11.66 19.09
C PHE A 217 9.15 10.48 19.37
N LEU A 218 9.01 9.43 18.55
CA LEU A 218 9.96 8.33 18.45
C LEU A 218 10.73 8.51 17.13
N LEU A 219 11.84 9.25 17.18
CA LEU A 219 12.68 9.52 16.02
C LEU A 219 13.72 8.41 15.85
N ARG A 220 13.73 7.76 14.70
CA ARG A 220 14.68 6.70 14.35
C ARG A 220 15.55 7.11 13.18
N MET A 221 16.85 7.09 13.39
CA MET A 221 17.88 7.45 12.43
C MET A 221 19.08 6.51 12.58
N THR A 222 19.95 6.45 11.58
CA THR A 222 21.27 5.83 11.77
C THR A 222 22.02 6.58 12.87
N ARG A 223 22.93 5.88 13.55
CA ARG A 223 23.68 6.44 14.69
C ARG A 223 24.41 7.75 14.35
N ASP A 224 25.06 7.78 13.18
CA ASP A 224 25.85 8.91 12.75
C ASP A 224 24.96 10.14 12.43
N GLU A 225 23.85 9.92 11.73
CA GLU A 225 22.89 10.99 11.40
C GLU A 225 22.12 11.46 12.64
N SER A 226 21.79 10.54 13.57
CA SER A 226 21.19 10.88 14.85
C SER A 226 22.06 11.84 15.68
N ALA A 227 23.38 11.63 15.67
CA ALA A 227 24.33 12.51 16.35
C ALA A 227 24.48 13.90 15.69
N LEU A 228 24.20 14.00 14.38
CA LEU A 228 24.31 15.24 13.62
C LEU A 228 22.99 16.03 13.57
N TYR A 229 21.88 15.35 13.37
CA TYR A 229 20.59 15.97 13.02
C TYR A 229 19.48 15.64 14.02
N GLY A 230 19.69 14.70 14.95
CA GLY A 230 18.62 14.18 15.80
C GLY A 230 17.96 15.24 16.68
N ASP A 231 18.77 16.10 17.33
CA ASP A 231 18.26 17.18 18.17
C ASP A 231 17.50 18.22 17.33
N GLU A 232 18.07 18.65 16.21
CA GLU A 232 17.43 19.60 15.28
C GLU A 232 16.10 19.05 14.75
N ALA A 233 16.05 17.78 14.40
CA ALA A 233 14.81 17.13 13.92
C ALA A 233 13.71 17.13 15.00
N ILE A 234 14.05 16.80 16.24
CA ILE A 234 13.09 16.79 17.35
C ILE A 234 12.60 18.22 17.67
N ASP A 235 13.50 19.21 17.68
CA ASP A 235 13.13 20.60 17.96
C ASP A 235 12.18 21.13 16.87
N LEU A 236 12.49 20.87 15.61
CA LEU A 236 11.65 21.20 14.46
C LEU A 236 10.25 20.54 14.53
N LEU A 237 10.20 19.24 14.82
CA LEU A 237 8.94 18.51 14.93
C LEU A 237 8.12 18.99 16.14
N THR A 238 8.77 19.40 17.23
CA THR A 238 8.13 19.98 18.40
C THR A 238 7.48 21.33 18.07
N GLU A 239 8.22 22.21 17.39
CA GLU A 239 7.71 23.51 16.92
C GLU A 239 6.54 23.30 15.92
N ALA A 240 6.67 22.39 14.97
CA ALA A 240 5.61 22.05 14.01
C ALA A 240 4.35 21.59 14.74
N ARG A 241 4.49 20.74 15.77
CA ARG A 241 3.36 20.28 16.57
C ARG A 241 2.65 21.41 17.28
N GLU A 242 3.38 22.28 17.96
CA GLU A 242 2.80 23.41 18.68
C GLU A 242 2.04 24.32 17.73
N LEU A 243 2.66 24.70 16.60
CA LEU A 243 2.05 25.56 15.60
C LEU A 243 0.79 24.94 14.97
N PHE A 244 0.89 23.70 14.49
CA PHE A 244 -0.23 23.07 13.77
C PHE A 244 -1.34 22.63 14.73
N SER A 245 -1.02 22.21 15.96
CA SER A 245 -2.05 21.91 16.95
C SER A 245 -2.89 23.14 17.27
N ALA A 246 -2.25 24.31 17.44
CA ALA A 246 -2.95 25.57 17.65
C ALA A 246 -3.74 26.00 16.40
N LYS A 247 -3.13 25.91 15.21
CA LYS A 247 -3.75 26.34 13.94
C LYS A 247 -4.99 25.50 13.56
N TYR A 248 -4.94 24.18 13.80
CA TYR A 248 -5.99 23.26 13.39
C TYR A 248 -6.91 22.83 14.55
N ASP A 249 -6.68 23.34 15.76
CA ASP A 249 -7.42 22.98 16.98
C ASP A 249 -7.49 21.44 17.14
N THR A 250 -6.32 20.79 17.07
CA THR A 250 -6.22 19.33 17.08
C THR A 250 -5.02 18.89 17.90
N GLN A 251 -5.25 17.97 18.84
CA GLN A 251 -4.19 17.38 19.65
C GLN A 251 -3.92 15.94 19.17
N ILE A 252 -2.65 15.60 19.07
CA ILE A 252 -2.22 14.23 18.71
C ILE A 252 -1.94 13.46 19.99
N GLU A 253 -2.71 12.41 20.21
CA GLU A 253 -2.53 11.50 21.33
C GLU A 253 -1.46 10.45 21.03
N GLY A 254 -0.58 10.22 22.00
CA GLY A 254 0.51 9.23 21.91
C GLY A 254 1.66 9.70 21.01
N PRO A 255 2.69 8.87 20.88
CA PRO A 255 3.87 9.23 20.11
C PRO A 255 3.60 9.23 18.61
N VAL A 256 4.31 10.11 17.89
CA VAL A 256 4.47 10.09 16.43
C VAL A 256 5.82 9.43 16.14
N ILE A 257 5.78 8.37 15.34
CA ILE A 257 6.98 7.66 14.89
C ILE A 257 7.52 8.39 13.67
N VAL A 258 8.81 8.72 13.67
CA VAL A 258 9.50 9.36 12.55
C VAL A 258 10.73 8.55 12.20
N GLU A 259 10.76 7.99 11.00
CA GLU A 259 11.85 7.16 10.50
C GLU A 259 12.54 7.87 9.34
N ILE A 260 13.84 8.14 9.49
CA ILE A 260 14.65 8.87 8.51
C ILE A 260 15.71 7.95 7.94
N PHE A 261 15.69 7.75 6.63
CA PHE A 261 16.47 6.75 5.91
C PHE A 261 17.59 7.36 5.07
N PRO A 262 18.85 6.96 5.27
CA PRO A 262 19.96 7.38 4.41
C PRO A 262 19.96 6.71 3.04
N GLU A 263 19.25 5.59 2.90
CA GLU A 263 19.16 4.83 1.67
C GLU A 263 17.74 4.89 1.11
N LYS A 264 17.58 5.42 -0.10
CA LYS A 264 16.27 5.52 -0.78
C LYS A 264 15.55 4.17 -0.91
N LYS A 265 16.33 3.09 -1.06
CA LYS A 265 15.78 1.73 -1.11
C LYS A 265 15.06 1.36 0.19
N ASP A 266 15.65 1.68 1.34
CA ASP A 266 15.08 1.35 2.66
C ASP A 266 13.82 2.18 2.92
N PHE A 267 13.85 3.48 2.58
CA PHE A 267 12.66 4.33 2.57
C PHE A 267 11.54 3.74 1.70
N ALA A 268 11.85 3.32 0.47
CA ALA A 268 10.85 2.76 -0.44
C ALA A 268 10.27 1.44 0.08
N VAL A 269 11.11 0.56 0.62
CA VAL A 269 10.65 -0.70 1.23
C VAL A 269 9.74 -0.43 2.43
N ARG A 270 10.12 0.52 3.31
CA ARG A 270 9.32 0.88 4.49
C ARG A 270 7.96 1.45 4.10
N THR A 271 7.94 2.23 3.05
CA THR A 271 6.76 2.97 2.57
C THR A 271 5.86 2.09 1.71
N PHE A 272 6.43 1.39 0.73
CA PHE A 272 5.69 0.67 -0.32
C PHE A 272 5.84 -0.86 -0.27
N GLY A 273 6.76 -1.40 0.53
CA GLY A 273 7.07 -2.84 0.61
C GLY A 273 8.01 -3.35 -0.48
N ILE A 274 8.32 -2.52 -1.46
CA ILE A 274 9.22 -2.83 -2.58
C ILE A 274 10.15 -1.65 -2.86
N PRO A 275 11.37 -1.87 -3.40
CA PRO A 275 12.23 -0.80 -3.88
C PRO A 275 11.59 -0.05 -5.04
N GLY A 276 11.82 1.25 -5.13
CA GLY A 276 11.27 2.14 -6.16
C GLY A 276 10.76 3.45 -5.54
N GLY A 277 9.92 4.19 -6.27
CA GLY A 277 9.32 5.42 -5.75
C GLY A 277 10.30 6.61 -5.71
N ASP A 278 11.19 6.74 -6.69
CA ASP A 278 12.25 7.76 -6.74
C ASP A 278 11.75 9.22 -6.66
N GLY A 279 10.46 9.46 -6.87
CA GLY A 279 9.84 10.79 -6.76
C GLY A 279 9.42 11.18 -5.35
N TYR A 280 9.36 10.24 -4.41
CA TYR A 280 8.92 10.50 -3.04
C TYR A 280 10.10 10.80 -2.14
N MET A 281 9.95 11.82 -1.27
CA MET A 281 10.98 12.21 -0.31
C MET A 281 10.55 11.99 1.13
N GLY A 282 9.27 12.06 1.40
CA GLY A 282 8.62 11.72 2.65
C GLY A 282 7.21 11.21 2.39
N VAL A 283 6.66 10.49 3.33
CA VAL A 283 5.26 10.02 3.34
C VAL A 283 4.77 9.95 4.78
N CYS A 284 3.56 10.44 5.02
CA CYS A 284 2.88 10.34 6.30
C CYS A 284 1.74 9.31 6.24
N PHE A 285 1.71 8.39 7.18
CA PHE A 285 0.65 7.38 7.37
C PHE A 285 -0.19 7.65 8.64
N GLY A 286 -0.43 8.90 8.96
CA GLY A 286 -1.12 9.30 10.17
C GLY A 286 -0.15 9.55 11.33
N LYS A 287 0.18 8.56 12.16
CA LYS A 287 1.16 8.69 13.24
C LYS A 287 2.55 8.14 12.91
N LEU A 288 2.77 7.75 11.69
CA LEU A 288 4.06 7.34 11.17
C LEU A 288 4.46 8.25 10.02
N ILE A 289 5.64 8.84 10.13
CA ILE A 289 6.33 9.56 9.06
C ILE A 289 7.54 8.73 8.63
N THR A 290 7.69 8.51 7.34
CA THR A 290 8.90 7.99 6.73
C THR A 290 9.50 9.07 5.85
N ALA A 291 10.81 9.30 5.93
CA ALA A 291 11.46 10.36 5.17
C ALA A 291 12.87 9.94 4.71
N ASN A 292 13.30 10.48 3.60
CA ASN A 292 14.67 10.40 3.17
C ASN A 292 15.55 11.35 4.00
N SER A 293 16.75 10.91 4.38
CA SER A 293 17.69 11.72 5.15
C SER A 293 18.37 12.80 4.30
N PRO A 294 18.99 13.80 4.93
CA PRO A 294 19.85 14.77 4.23
C PRO A 294 20.90 14.10 3.35
N LYS A 295 21.46 12.96 3.76
CA LYS A 295 22.47 12.21 3.00
C LYS A 295 21.90 11.66 1.69
N SER A 296 20.68 11.13 1.71
CA SER A 296 20.02 10.59 0.50
C SER A 296 19.51 11.67 -0.45
N LEU A 297 19.39 12.91 0.03
CA LEU A 297 18.94 14.07 -0.74
C LEU A 297 20.08 14.87 -1.37
N ILE A 298 21.33 14.45 -1.27
CA ILE A 298 22.48 15.13 -1.89
C ILE A 298 22.23 15.28 -3.40
N GLY A 299 22.32 16.52 -3.88
CA GLY A 299 22.03 16.88 -5.29
C GLY A 299 20.57 17.31 -5.55
N PHE A 300 19.68 17.20 -4.60
CA PHE A 300 18.34 17.78 -4.66
C PHE A 300 18.35 19.15 -3.96
N GLN A 301 17.73 20.16 -4.57
CA GLN A 301 17.59 21.50 -4.01
C GLN A 301 16.49 21.56 -2.91
N GLN A 302 16.31 20.50 -2.14
CA GLN A 302 15.24 20.44 -1.16
C GLN A 302 15.79 20.51 0.27
N ASN A 303 15.08 21.30 1.04
CA ASN A 303 15.34 21.48 2.45
C ASN A 303 14.65 20.35 3.24
N TRP A 304 15.41 19.46 3.86
CA TRP A 304 14.89 18.33 4.64
C TRP A 304 14.08 18.80 5.87
N GLN A 305 14.37 19.98 6.42
CA GLN A 305 13.58 20.56 7.49
C GLN A 305 12.15 20.88 6.99
N SER A 306 12.05 21.49 5.81
CA SER A 306 10.74 21.75 5.18
C SER A 306 9.99 20.46 4.87
N LEU A 307 10.69 19.38 4.54
CA LEU A 307 10.09 18.07 4.33
C LEU A 307 9.46 17.55 5.62
N LEU A 308 10.19 17.51 6.73
CA LEU A 308 9.65 17.05 8.02
C LEU A 308 8.48 17.90 8.48
N TRP A 309 8.56 19.20 8.30
CA TRP A 309 7.48 20.13 8.59
C TRP A 309 6.22 19.82 7.77
N HIS A 310 6.40 19.57 6.49
CA HIS A 310 5.32 19.18 5.58
C HIS A 310 4.66 17.87 6.01
N GLU A 311 5.45 16.82 6.25
CA GLU A 311 4.93 15.52 6.66
C GLU A 311 4.22 15.60 8.03
N TYR A 312 4.70 16.43 8.94
CA TYR A 312 4.01 16.63 10.21
C TYR A 312 2.68 17.37 10.05
N CYS A 313 2.55 18.27 9.09
CA CYS A 313 1.25 18.87 8.75
C CYS A 313 0.23 17.78 8.36
N HIS A 314 0.67 16.74 7.63
CA HIS A 314 -0.19 15.60 7.32
C HIS A 314 -0.58 14.79 8.57
N VAL A 315 0.29 14.64 9.57
CA VAL A 315 -0.07 14.00 10.84
C VAL A 315 -1.31 14.67 11.45
N ILE A 316 -1.30 16.00 11.54
CA ILE A 316 -2.42 16.77 12.09
C ILE A 316 -3.68 16.66 11.22
N THR A 317 -3.54 16.86 9.91
CA THR A 317 -4.70 16.92 9.00
C THR A 317 -5.39 15.59 8.84
N LEU A 318 -4.65 14.46 8.87
CA LEU A 318 -5.19 13.12 8.82
C LEU A 318 -5.88 12.68 10.13
N GLN A 319 -5.52 13.29 11.26
CA GLN A 319 -6.14 13.01 12.57
C GLN A 319 -7.34 13.92 12.85
N LYS A 320 -7.47 15.02 12.11
CA LYS A 320 -8.59 15.94 12.30
C LYS A 320 -9.89 15.24 11.92
N LYS A 321 -10.75 15.00 12.90
CA LYS A 321 -12.13 14.55 12.63
C LYS A 321 -12.85 15.68 11.93
N ILE A 322 -13.34 15.45 10.73
CA ILE A 322 -14.29 16.32 10.07
C ILE A 322 -15.62 16.11 10.82
N GLY A 323 -16.02 17.10 11.59
CA GLY A 323 -17.27 17.11 12.36
C GLY A 323 -18.47 17.22 11.43
#